data_d6a15be46a7da7e8046a89926a6455df
#
_entry.id   d6a15be46a7da7e8046a89926a6455df
#
_cell.length_a   1.000
_cell.length_b   1.000
_cell.length_c   1.000
_cell.angle_alpha   90.00
_cell.angle_beta   90.00
_cell.angle_gamma   90.00
#
_symmetry.space_group_name_H-M   'P 1'
#
loop_
_entity.id
_entity.type
_entity.pdbx_description
1 polymer ?
#
loop_
_entity_poly.entity_id
_entity_poly.type
_entity_poly.pdbx_seq_one_letter_code
_entity_poly.pdbx_strand_id
1 'polypeptide(L)'
;MIARLLEIRKHMGMMVPLPIQKSVTAALGDESHVNEQADRYRHRREVMRDALTQASFSIEYSEAGLYLWCTRGEEDWSTVEWFAERGIIVTPGRFYGDKGASHVRIALTATDSQIADAALRIKG
;
A
#
# COMPACT_ATOMS: atom_id res chain seq x y z
N MET A 1 18.37 -9.79 -28.28
CA MET A 1 18.15 -10.12 -26.85
C MET A 1 16.76 -10.69 -26.62
N ILE A 2 15.65 -10.01 -26.97
CA ILE A 2 14.24 -10.44 -26.74
C ILE A 2 13.93 -11.82 -27.34
N ALA A 3 14.31 -12.09 -28.61
CA ALA A 3 14.06 -13.37 -29.26
C ALA A 3 14.71 -14.57 -28.53
N ARG A 4 15.93 -14.40 -28.02
CA ARG A 4 16.60 -15.46 -27.23
C ARG A 4 15.92 -15.71 -25.88
N LEU A 5 15.43 -14.67 -25.21
CA LEU A 5 14.66 -14.79 -23.97
C LEU A 5 13.31 -15.47 -24.23
N LEU A 6 12.67 -15.16 -25.34
CA LEU A 6 11.40 -15.79 -25.73
C LEU A 6 11.58 -17.30 -25.95
N GLU A 7 12.63 -17.74 -26.63
CA GLU A 7 12.91 -19.16 -26.83
C GLU A 7 13.18 -19.89 -25.50
N ILE A 8 13.95 -19.27 -24.58
CA ILE A 8 14.15 -19.83 -23.23
C ILE A 8 12.83 -20.01 -22.51
N ARG A 9 12.00 -18.95 -22.44
CA ARG A 9 10.70 -18.98 -21.76
C ARG A 9 9.76 -20.03 -22.35
N LYS A 10 9.76 -20.20 -23.66
CA LYS A 10 8.97 -21.17 -24.40
C LYS A 10 9.31 -22.62 -23.99
N HIS A 11 10.61 -22.94 -23.94
CA HIS A 11 11.07 -24.27 -23.57
C HIS A 11 10.98 -24.56 -22.06
N MET A 12 10.98 -23.52 -21.22
CA MET A 12 10.79 -23.65 -19.77
C MET A 12 9.31 -23.64 -19.33
N GLY A 13 8.36 -23.64 -20.24
CA GLY A 13 6.93 -23.58 -19.91
C GLY A 13 6.50 -22.22 -19.33
N MET A 14 7.28 -21.15 -19.50
CA MET A 14 7.04 -19.82 -18.96
C MET A 14 6.24 -18.93 -19.93
N MET A 15 5.42 -19.53 -20.79
CA MET A 15 4.52 -18.80 -21.68
C MET A 15 3.15 -18.64 -21.02
N VAL A 16 2.63 -17.42 -21.07
CA VAL A 16 1.29 -17.14 -20.52
C VAL A 16 0.24 -17.84 -21.38
N PRO A 17 -0.66 -18.68 -20.81
CA PRO A 17 -1.72 -19.36 -21.55
C PRO A 17 -2.66 -18.37 -22.24
N LEU A 18 -3.19 -18.74 -23.41
CA LEU A 18 -4.07 -17.88 -24.21
C LEU A 18 -5.30 -17.34 -23.45
N PRO A 19 -6.00 -18.14 -22.61
CA PRO A 19 -7.12 -17.62 -21.82
C PRO A 19 -6.70 -16.45 -20.91
N ILE A 20 -5.53 -16.56 -20.28
CA ILE A 20 -4.99 -15.49 -19.42
C ILE A 20 -4.65 -14.24 -20.25
N GLN A 21 -4.03 -14.41 -21.42
CA GLN A 21 -3.78 -13.28 -22.33
C GLN A 21 -5.07 -12.55 -22.71
N LYS A 22 -6.14 -13.28 -23.05
CA LYS A 22 -7.45 -12.69 -23.37
C LYS A 22 -8.06 -11.94 -22.18
N SER A 23 -7.98 -12.52 -20.97
CA SER A 23 -8.47 -11.87 -19.75
C SER A 23 -7.72 -10.58 -19.45
N VAL A 24 -6.39 -10.59 -19.56
CA VAL A 24 -5.56 -9.39 -19.37
C VAL A 24 -5.88 -8.33 -20.42
N THR A 25 -6.07 -8.73 -21.69
CA THR A 25 -6.43 -7.78 -22.76
C THR A 25 -7.79 -7.12 -22.48
N ALA A 26 -8.78 -7.89 -22.02
CA ALA A 26 -10.08 -7.35 -21.65
C ALA A 26 -9.97 -6.39 -20.45
N ALA A 27 -9.22 -6.77 -19.41
CA ALA A 27 -9.01 -5.93 -18.23
C ALA A 27 -8.28 -4.62 -18.55
N LEU A 28 -7.30 -4.65 -19.44
CA LEU A 28 -6.57 -3.44 -19.88
C LEU A 28 -7.43 -2.53 -20.80
N GLY A 29 -8.51 -3.04 -21.36
CA GLY A 29 -9.48 -2.26 -22.14
C GLY A 29 -10.61 -1.65 -21.30
N ASP A 30 -10.68 -1.92 -20.01
CA ASP A 30 -11.70 -1.42 -19.10
C ASP A 30 -11.08 -0.45 -18.09
N GLU A 31 -11.26 0.84 -18.34
CA GLU A 31 -10.78 1.92 -17.46
C GLU A 31 -11.73 2.18 -16.27
N SER A 32 -12.96 1.68 -16.31
CA SER A 32 -13.96 1.99 -15.28
C SER A 32 -13.56 1.41 -13.92
N HIS A 33 -13.12 0.16 -13.87
CA HIS A 33 -12.67 -0.49 -12.65
C HIS A 33 -11.37 0.14 -12.08
N VAL A 34 -10.50 0.65 -12.96
CA VAL A 34 -9.26 1.34 -12.56
C VAL A 34 -9.59 2.65 -11.86
N ASN A 35 -10.49 3.44 -12.44
CA ASN A 35 -10.91 4.73 -11.88
C ASN A 35 -11.63 4.53 -10.55
N GLU A 36 -12.58 3.59 -10.48
CA GLU A 36 -13.29 3.27 -9.23
C GLU A 36 -12.31 2.85 -8.11
N GLN A 37 -11.34 2.01 -8.43
CA GLN A 37 -10.36 1.56 -7.45
C GLN A 37 -9.41 2.70 -7.03
N ALA A 38 -9.01 3.55 -7.95
CA ALA A 38 -8.19 4.74 -7.66
C ALA A 38 -8.93 5.71 -6.73
N ASP A 39 -10.22 5.96 -6.96
CA ASP A 39 -11.05 6.82 -6.11
C ASP A 39 -11.21 6.25 -4.71
N ARG A 40 -11.42 4.94 -4.58
CA ARG A 40 -11.50 4.24 -3.30
C ARG A 40 -10.21 4.41 -2.49
N TYR A 41 -9.04 4.22 -3.10
CA TYR A 41 -7.76 4.43 -2.42
C TYR A 41 -7.47 5.90 -2.11
N ARG A 42 -7.92 6.82 -2.94
CA ARG A 42 -7.82 8.26 -2.66
C ARG A 42 -8.61 8.61 -1.40
N HIS A 43 -9.86 8.17 -1.31
CA HIS A 43 -10.70 8.39 -0.13
C HIS A 43 -10.07 7.78 1.15
N ARG A 44 -9.63 6.52 1.11
CA ARG A 44 -8.94 5.88 2.24
C ARG A 44 -7.70 6.64 2.69
N ARG A 45 -6.94 7.14 1.73
CA ARG A 45 -5.74 7.95 1.99
C ARG A 45 -6.09 9.24 2.70
N GLU A 46 -7.11 9.95 2.27
CA GLU A 46 -7.59 11.19 2.90
C GLU A 46 -8.01 10.93 4.35
N VAL A 47 -8.87 9.93 4.60
CA VAL A 47 -9.32 9.56 5.95
C VAL A 47 -8.15 9.25 6.89
N MET A 48 -7.19 8.45 6.43
CA MET A 48 -6.02 8.09 7.25
C MET A 48 -5.06 9.25 7.44
N ARG A 49 -4.82 10.08 6.41
CA ARG A 49 -3.96 11.27 6.53
C ARG A 49 -4.49 12.24 7.57
N ASP A 50 -5.78 12.50 7.57
CA ASP A 50 -6.42 13.38 8.55
C ASP A 50 -6.23 12.87 9.98
N ALA A 51 -6.44 11.58 10.21
CA ALA A 51 -6.26 10.96 11.52
C ALA A 51 -4.79 11.02 11.98
N LEU A 52 -3.87 10.66 11.10
CA LEU A 52 -2.44 10.66 11.39
C LEU A 52 -1.89 12.07 11.67
N THR A 53 -2.31 13.06 10.88
CA THR A 53 -1.91 14.46 11.08
C THR A 53 -2.39 14.97 12.45
N GLN A 54 -3.62 14.65 12.87
CA GLN A 54 -4.14 14.99 14.20
C GLN A 54 -3.37 14.29 15.33
N ALA A 55 -2.83 13.10 15.07
CA ALA A 55 -1.97 12.36 16.00
C ALA A 55 -0.48 12.74 15.89
N SER A 56 -0.16 13.88 15.26
CA SER A 56 1.19 14.43 15.13
C SER A 56 2.16 13.60 14.28
N PHE A 57 1.64 12.83 13.30
CA PHE A 57 2.49 12.17 12.31
C PHE A 57 2.83 13.11 11.16
N SER A 58 4.07 13.08 10.71
CA SER A 58 4.50 13.57 9.41
C SER A 58 4.33 12.46 8.37
N ILE A 59 3.77 12.80 7.21
CA ILE A 59 3.53 11.85 6.11
C ILE A 59 4.36 12.30 4.91
N GLU A 60 5.18 11.39 4.40
CA GLU A 60 6.13 11.65 3.34
C GLU A 60 5.90 10.73 2.14
N TYR A 61 6.18 11.20 0.91
CA TYR A 61 6.17 10.40 -0.32
C TYR A 61 4.89 9.53 -0.51
N SER A 62 3.73 10.07 -0.15
CA SER A 62 2.47 9.31 -0.09
C SER A 62 1.35 9.93 -0.93
N GLU A 63 1.70 10.51 -2.09
CA GLU A 63 0.78 11.16 -3.02
C GLU A 63 -0.15 10.16 -3.72
N ALA A 64 0.33 8.92 -3.90
CA ALA A 64 -0.40 7.85 -4.60
C ALA A 64 -0.10 6.46 -4.01
N GLY A 65 -0.64 5.42 -4.62
CA GLY A 65 -0.36 4.03 -4.26
C GLY A 65 -1.18 3.50 -3.08
N LEU A 66 -0.73 2.40 -2.51
CA LEU A 66 -1.45 1.56 -1.55
C LEU A 66 -1.01 1.78 -0.10
N TYR A 67 -0.04 2.65 0.13
CA TYR A 67 0.61 2.81 1.43
C TYR A 67 0.74 4.27 1.81
N LEU A 68 0.83 4.52 3.12
CA LEU A 68 1.34 5.74 3.69
C LEU A 68 2.69 5.45 4.35
N TRP A 69 3.66 6.35 4.14
CA TRP A 69 4.95 6.35 4.79
C TRP A 69 4.98 7.51 5.77
N CYS A 70 5.08 7.20 7.05
CA CYS A 70 4.91 8.23 8.08
C CYS A 70 5.83 8.02 9.28
N THR A 71 6.06 9.11 10.00
CA THR A 71 6.94 9.16 11.17
C THR A 71 6.36 10.10 12.23
N ARG A 72 6.73 9.85 13.49
CA ARG A 72 6.58 10.77 14.62
C ARG A 72 7.94 11.32 15.10
N GLY A 73 9.01 11.03 14.38
CA GLY A 73 10.38 11.40 14.78
C GLY A 73 11.00 10.48 15.84
N GLU A 74 10.35 9.37 16.16
CA GLU A 74 10.81 8.34 17.10
C GLU A 74 11.27 7.07 16.36
N GLU A 75 11.82 6.10 17.08
CA GLU A 75 12.19 4.82 16.51
C GLU A 75 10.95 4.06 15.99
N ASP A 76 11.08 3.36 14.87
CA ASP A 76 9.98 2.68 14.19
C ASP A 76 9.26 1.65 15.08
N TRP A 77 9.97 0.90 15.94
CA TRP A 77 9.35 -0.04 16.86
C TRP A 77 8.50 0.63 17.94
N SER A 78 8.91 1.80 18.46
CA SER A 78 8.08 2.59 19.39
C SER A 78 6.77 3.01 18.72
N THR A 79 6.86 3.42 17.46
CA THR A 79 5.67 3.74 16.65
C THR A 79 4.81 2.50 16.38
N VAL A 80 5.42 1.34 16.11
CA VAL A 80 4.69 0.06 15.94
C VAL A 80 3.93 -0.31 17.22
N GLU A 81 4.54 -0.20 18.38
CA GLU A 81 3.90 -0.44 19.68
C GLU A 81 2.71 0.51 19.89
N TRP A 82 2.88 1.79 19.61
CA TRP A 82 1.81 2.79 19.69
C TRP A 82 0.58 2.42 18.83
N PHE A 83 0.79 1.88 17.61
CA PHE A 83 -0.29 1.37 16.76
C PHE A 83 -0.87 0.06 17.30
N ALA A 84 -0.03 -0.84 17.82
CA ALA A 84 -0.47 -2.14 18.36
C ALA A 84 -1.40 -1.98 19.58
N GLU A 85 -1.13 -1.00 20.47
CA GLU A 85 -2.02 -0.64 21.58
C GLU A 85 -3.42 -0.21 21.12
N ARG A 86 -3.53 0.29 19.88
CA ARG A 86 -4.78 0.67 19.22
C ARG A 86 -5.38 -0.44 18.35
N GLY A 87 -4.81 -1.65 18.42
CA GLY A 87 -5.22 -2.78 17.61
C GLY A 87 -4.97 -2.59 16.10
N ILE A 88 -3.95 -1.83 15.74
CA ILE A 88 -3.58 -1.55 14.35
C ILE A 88 -2.19 -2.14 14.09
N ILE A 89 -2.07 -2.94 13.02
CA ILE A 89 -0.80 -3.53 12.59
C ILE A 89 -0.18 -2.68 11.49
N VAL A 90 1.05 -2.25 11.71
CA VAL A 90 1.85 -1.51 10.73
C VAL A 90 3.21 -2.18 10.51
N THR A 91 3.90 -1.83 9.44
CA THR A 91 5.22 -2.40 9.13
C THR A 91 6.31 -1.43 9.58
N PRO A 92 7.30 -1.86 10.39
CA PRO A 92 8.43 -1.01 10.76
C PRO A 92 9.26 -0.65 9.53
N GLY A 93 9.70 0.58 9.47
CA GLY A 93 10.37 1.13 8.29
C GLY A 93 11.77 0.58 8.05
N ARG A 94 12.46 0.11 9.10
CA ARG A 94 13.78 -0.54 8.97
C ARG A 94 13.77 -1.78 8.07
N PHE A 95 12.62 -2.41 7.83
CA PHE A 95 12.51 -3.51 6.88
C PHE A 95 12.77 -3.07 5.43
N TYR A 96 12.78 -1.76 5.17
CA TYR A 96 13.07 -1.14 3.87
C TYR A 96 14.46 -0.48 3.80
N GLY A 97 15.26 -0.67 4.85
CA GLY A 97 16.62 -0.16 4.97
C GLY A 97 16.79 0.83 6.13
N ASP A 98 18.06 1.14 6.44
CA ASP A 98 18.44 1.93 7.64
C ASP A 98 17.79 3.31 7.69
N LYS A 99 17.55 3.94 6.54
CA LYS A 99 16.87 5.24 6.44
C LYS A 99 15.41 5.19 6.89
N GLY A 100 14.82 3.99 6.97
CA GLY A 100 13.47 3.78 7.45
C GLY A 100 13.33 3.65 8.97
N ALA A 101 14.42 3.67 9.73
CA ALA A 101 14.43 3.35 11.17
C ALA A 101 13.59 4.29 12.05
N SER A 102 13.13 5.42 11.54
CA SER A 102 12.21 6.35 12.21
C SER A 102 10.82 6.41 11.58
N HIS A 103 10.49 5.49 10.70
CA HIS A 103 9.25 5.49 9.94
C HIS A 103 8.47 4.19 10.12
N VAL A 104 7.18 4.24 9.80
CA VAL A 104 6.33 3.06 9.60
C VAL A 104 5.60 3.14 8.27
N ARG A 105 5.29 1.97 7.71
CA ARG A 105 4.45 1.84 6.52
C ARG A 105 3.06 1.38 6.92
N ILE A 106 2.04 2.14 6.56
CA ILE A 106 0.62 1.82 6.78
C ILE A 106 -0.01 1.41 5.46
N ALA A 107 -0.64 0.23 5.42
CA ALA A 107 -1.35 -0.27 4.25
C ALA A 107 -2.80 0.26 4.21
N LEU A 108 -3.25 0.69 3.02
CA LEU A 108 -4.62 1.14 2.77
C LEU A 108 -5.49 0.01 2.14
N THR A 109 -5.01 -1.24 2.19
CA THR A 109 -5.63 -2.39 1.51
C THR A 109 -6.78 -3.03 2.29
N ALA A 110 -7.00 -2.62 3.53
CA ALA A 110 -8.13 -3.04 4.35
C ALA A 110 -9.47 -2.51 3.78
N THR A 111 -10.61 -2.99 4.29
CA THR A 111 -11.93 -2.50 3.88
C THR A 111 -12.15 -1.04 4.30
N ASP A 112 -13.10 -0.35 3.67
CA ASP A 112 -13.40 1.06 3.99
C ASP A 112 -13.84 1.22 5.45
N SER A 113 -14.61 0.26 5.99
CA SER A 113 -15.01 0.25 7.40
C SER A 113 -13.82 0.07 8.35
N GLN A 114 -12.89 -0.83 8.02
CA GLN A 114 -11.68 -1.03 8.83
C GLN A 114 -10.76 0.20 8.81
N ILE A 115 -10.65 0.89 7.67
CA ILE A 115 -9.90 2.15 7.57
C ILE A 115 -10.55 3.23 8.43
N ALA A 116 -11.88 3.37 8.38
CA ALA A 116 -12.62 4.33 9.21
C ALA A 116 -12.46 4.04 10.70
N ASP A 117 -12.59 2.77 11.11
CA ASP A 117 -12.40 2.34 12.49
C ASP A 117 -10.97 2.59 12.99
N ALA A 118 -9.96 2.31 12.15
CA ALA A 118 -8.58 2.60 12.48
C ALA A 118 -8.34 4.10 12.65
N ALA A 119 -8.89 4.93 11.76
CA ALA A 119 -8.80 6.38 11.87
C ALA A 119 -9.43 6.93 13.16
N LEU A 120 -10.56 6.36 13.59
CA LEU A 120 -11.19 6.73 14.87
C LEU A 120 -10.28 6.36 16.06
N ARG A 121 -9.70 5.17 16.08
CA ARG A 121 -8.80 4.71 17.14
C ARG A 121 -7.47 5.48 17.20
N ILE A 122 -7.03 6.04 16.09
CA ILE A 122 -5.85 6.91 16.01
C ILE A 122 -6.12 8.26 16.68
N LYS A 123 -7.34 8.79 16.54
CA LYS A 123 -7.74 10.10 17.09
C LYS A 123 -8.00 10.06 18.61
N GLY A 124 -8.22 8.89 19.20
CA GLY A 124 -8.46 8.68 20.63
C GLY A 124 -9.91 8.60 20.95
#